data_48c1d03733441d0caf4b372d2fefec42
#
_entry.id   48c1d03733441d0caf4b372d2fefec42
#
_cell.length_a   1.000
_cell.length_b   1.000
_cell.length_c   1.000
_cell.angle_alpha   90.00
_cell.angle_beta   90.00
_cell.angle_gamma   90.00
#
_symmetry.space_group_name_H-M   'P 1'
#
loop_
_entity.id
_entity.type
_entity.pdbx_description
1 polymer ?
#
loop_
_entity_poly.entity_id
_entity_poly.type
_entity_poly.pdbx_seq_one_letter_code
_entity_poly.pdbx_strand_id
1 'polypeptide(L)'
;MDESDLPQLQSRITSRLIDSLYTEAMLLADEARSYFDDIGRNDRVTLHPFARVGFACESLRVTTRIMHIVAWLLTQRAIESGEIGSIEGRRPERRLGHAQDSDPAVVDQLPDSAQRLISASADLYARIKRIDDGGLEVDVPQSPARALMGRLERGLGGQA
;
A
#
# COMPACT_ATOMS: atom_id res chain seq x y z
N MET A 1 17.84 -13.40 25.11
CA MET A 1 16.87 -12.60 24.37
C MET A 1 15.70 -12.38 25.30
N ASP A 2 15.67 -11.17 25.85
CA ASP A 2 14.71 -10.79 26.88
C ASP A 2 13.33 -10.54 26.23
N GLU A 3 12.27 -10.91 26.88
CA GLU A 3 10.89 -10.74 26.40
C GLU A 3 10.54 -9.27 26.15
N SER A 4 11.31 -8.35 26.73
CA SER A 4 11.25 -6.92 26.54
C SER A 4 11.79 -6.43 25.16
N ASP A 5 12.59 -7.24 24.46
CA ASP A 5 13.21 -6.86 23.20
C ASP A 5 12.29 -7.06 21.98
N LEU A 6 11.30 -7.93 22.09
CA LEU A 6 10.39 -8.25 21.00
C LEU A 6 9.52 -7.05 20.53
N PRO A 7 8.92 -6.25 21.42
CA PRO A 7 8.15 -5.09 21.00
C PRO A 7 9.01 -4.02 20.34
N GLN A 8 10.25 -3.83 20.79
CA GLN A 8 11.17 -2.87 20.20
C GLN A 8 11.66 -3.30 18.82
N LEU A 9 11.92 -4.59 18.63
CA LEU A 9 12.32 -5.14 17.35
C LEU A 9 11.16 -5.03 16.33
N GLN A 10 9.94 -5.32 16.77
CA GLN A 10 8.74 -5.21 15.96
C GLN A 10 8.45 -3.77 15.54
N SER A 11 8.62 -2.81 16.45
CA SER A 11 8.51 -1.38 16.16
C SER A 11 9.54 -0.92 15.12
N ARG A 12 10.78 -1.37 15.22
CA ARG A 12 11.84 -1.04 14.25
C ARG A 12 11.57 -1.61 12.86
N ILE A 13 11.06 -2.83 12.77
CA ILE A 13 10.71 -3.47 11.48
C ILE A 13 9.57 -2.70 10.83
N THR A 14 8.56 -2.34 11.62
CA THR A 14 7.42 -1.56 11.16
C THR A 14 7.85 -0.19 10.63
N SER A 15 8.70 0.54 11.37
CA SER A 15 9.21 1.84 10.96
C SER A 15 9.98 1.76 9.64
N ARG A 16 10.86 0.77 9.48
CA ARG A 16 11.59 0.54 8.23
C ARG A 16 10.67 0.20 7.06
N LEU A 17 9.63 -0.59 7.28
CA LEU A 17 8.65 -0.92 6.26
C LEU A 17 7.90 0.33 5.80
N ILE A 18 7.43 1.15 6.72
CA ILE A 18 6.74 2.41 6.39
C ILE A 18 7.66 3.35 5.61
N ASP A 19 8.92 3.49 6.01
CA ASP A 19 9.89 4.32 5.30
C ASP A 19 10.17 3.80 3.88
N SER A 20 10.31 2.50 3.72
CA SER A 20 10.50 1.86 2.41
C SER A 20 9.30 2.07 1.49
N LEU A 21 8.09 1.86 1.99
CA LEU A 21 6.85 2.09 1.25
C LEU A 21 6.66 3.56 0.87
N TYR A 22 7.04 4.47 1.77
CA TYR A 22 6.99 5.90 1.49
C TYR A 22 7.95 6.29 0.35
N THR A 23 9.16 5.79 0.38
CA THR A 23 10.14 6.01 -0.69
C THR A 23 9.63 5.47 -2.02
N GLU A 24 9.08 4.26 -2.04
CA GLU A 24 8.47 3.67 -3.23
C GLU A 24 7.30 4.50 -3.76
N ALA A 25 6.42 4.97 -2.88
CA ALA A 25 5.28 5.82 -3.25
C ALA A 25 5.73 7.16 -3.85
N MET A 26 6.76 7.79 -3.29
CA MET A 26 7.28 9.06 -3.79
C MET A 26 7.96 8.92 -5.14
N LEU A 27 8.73 7.84 -5.35
CA LEU A 27 9.34 7.54 -6.66
C LEU A 27 8.26 7.29 -7.71
N LEU A 28 7.23 6.54 -7.38
CA LEU A 28 6.10 6.30 -8.27
C LEU A 28 5.33 7.60 -8.59
N ALA A 29 5.15 8.46 -7.60
CA ALA A 29 4.51 9.77 -7.78
C ALA A 29 5.29 10.66 -8.77
N ASP A 30 6.61 10.72 -8.64
CA ASP A 30 7.46 11.48 -9.53
C ASP A 30 7.45 10.91 -10.95
N GLU A 31 7.52 9.60 -11.09
CA GLU A 31 7.46 8.92 -12.39
C GLU A 31 6.10 9.14 -13.08
N ALA A 32 5.01 8.99 -12.34
CA ALA A 32 3.66 9.21 -12.84
C ALA A 32 3.45 10.66 -13.28
N ARG A 33 3.90 11.62 -12.48
CA ARG A 33 3.81 13.04 -12.81
C ARG A 33 4.62 13.36 -14.07
N SER A 34 5.85 12.93 -14.15
CA SER A 34 6.72 13.17 -15.32
C SER A 34 6.12 12.58 -16.59
N TYR A 35 5.55 11.39 -16.50
CA TYR A 35 4.93 10.75 -17.65
C TYR A 35 3.62 11.44 -18.07
N PHE A 36 2.67 11.60 -17.19
CA PHE A 36 1.34 12.13 -17.56
C PHE A 36 1.35 13.62 -17.90
N ASP A 37 2.23 14.40 -17.30
CA ASP A 37 2.31 15.84 -17.55
C ASP A 37 3.10 16.19 -18.83
N ASP A 38 4.11 15.41 -19.18
CA ASP A 38 5.03 15.70 -20.29
C ASP A 38 5.04 14.63 -21.39
N ILE A 39 5.66 13.51 -21.10
CA ILE A 39 5.93 12.46 -22.10
C ILE A 39 4.63 11.88 -22.65
N GLY A 40 3.67 11.63 -21.77
CA GLY A 40 2.39 11.06 -22.11
C GLY A 40 1.49 11.93 -22.96
N ARG A 41 1.78 13.22 -23.09
CA ARG A 41 1.03 14.11 -23.99
C ARG A 41 1.17 13.67 -25.46
N ASN A 42 2.37 13.31 -25.87
CA ASN A 42 2.62 12.80 -27.21
C ASN A 42 1.96 11.44 -27.43
N ASP A 43 2.05 10.55 -26.46
CA ASP A 43 1.38 9.25 -26.50
C ASP A 43 -0.13 9.38 -26.59
N ARG A 44 -0.71 10.31 -25.83
CA ARG A 44 -2.15 10.59 -25.84
C ARG A 44 -2.68 11.07 -27.17
N VAL A 45 -1.92 11.93 -27.87
CA VAL A 45 -2.34 12.53 -29.16
C VAL A 45 -2.51 11.46 -30.23
N THR A 46 -1.72 10.39 -30.18
CA THR A 46 -1.77 9.29 -31.15
C THR A 46 -2.91 8.30 -30.90
N LEU A 47 -3.56 8.38 -29.74
CA LEU A 47 -4.64 7.49 -29.37
C LEU A 47 -5.96 7.82 -30.09
N HIS A 48 -6.75 6.79 -30.34
CA HIS A 48 -8.14 6.95 -30.73
C HIS A 48 -8.92 7.77 -29.69
N PRO A 49 -9.91 8.61 -30.07
CA PRO A 49 -10.62 9.49 -29.13
C PRO A 49 -11.17 8.80 -27.90
N PHE A 50 -11.70 7.59 -28.04
CA PHE A 50 -12.20 6.80 -26.90
C PHE A 50 -11.08 6.39 -25.95
N ALA A 51 -9.94 5.98 -26.48
CA ALA A 51 -8.76 5.62 -25.68
C ALA A 51 -8.15 6.85 -24.97
N ARG A 52 -8.29 8.05 -25.54
CA ARG A 52 -7.85 9.30 -24.86
C ARG A 52 -8.64 9.58 -23.59
N VAL A 53 -9.95 9.32 -23.61
CA VAL A 53 -10.79 9.44 -22.41
C VAL A 53 -10.33 8.42 -21.36
N GLY A 54 -10.10 7.19 -21.76
CA GLY A 54 -9.56 6.14 -20.91
C GLY A 54 -8.20 6.52 -20.30
N PHE A 55 -7.31 7.09 -21.09
CA PHE A 55 -6.01 7.58 -20.65
C PHE A 55 -6.16 8.68 -19.57
N ALA A 56 -7.04 9.65 -19.77
CA ALA A 56 -7.30 10.70 -18.78
C ALA A 56 -7.91 10.14 -17.49
N CYS A 57 -8.87 9.24 -17.60
CA CYS A 57 -9.48 8.59 -16.43
C CYS A 57 -8.45 7.77 -15.64
N GLU A 58 -7.59 7.01 -16.31
CA GLU A 58 -6.57 6.20 -15.65
C GLU A 58 -5.48 7.07 -15.00
N SER A 59 -5.10 8.20 -15.61
CA SER A 59 -4.17 9.14 -14.98
C SER A 59 -4.72 9.68 -13.65
N LEU A 60 -6.02 9.97 -13.59
CA LEU A 60 -6.69 10.39 -12.35
C LEU A 60 -6.76 9.25 -11.32
N ARG A 61 -6.99 8.01 -11.75
CA ARG A 61 -7.00 6.84 -10.85
C ARG A 61 -5.62 6.60 -10.25
N VAL A 62 -4.56 6.68 -11.05
CA VAL A 62 -3.17 6.58 -10.56
C VAL A 62 -2.90 7.67 -9.52
N THR A 63 -3.24 8.91 -9.80
CA THR A 63 -3.07 10.03 -8.88
C THR A 63 -3.85 9.80 -7.58
N THR A 64 -5.09 9.37 -7.65
CA THR A 64 -5.94 9.11 -6.48
C THR A 64 -5.36 8.00 -5.63
N ARG A 65 -4.90 6.90 -6.21
CA ARG A 65 -4.24 5.80 -5.48
C ARG A 65 -3.03 6.30 -4.72
N ILE A 66 -2.14 7.03 -5.41
CA ILE A 66 -0.91 7.57 -4.80
C ILE A 66 -1.23 8.54 -3.66
N MET A 67 -2.21 9.41 -3.84
CA MET A 67 -2.64 10.35 -2.78
C MET A 67 -3.13 9.61 -1.53
N HIS A 68 -3.95 8.58 -1.69
CA HIS A 68 -4.44 7.77 -0.56
C HIS A 68 -3.32 6.99 0.11
N ILE A 69 -2.39 6.44 -0.67
CA ILE A 69 -1.20 5.75 -0.17
C ILE A 69 -0.34 6.68 0.67
N VAL A 70 0.00 7.85 0.14
CA VAL A 70 0.86 8.83 0.84
C VAL A 70 0.18 9.34 2.11
N ALA A 71 -1.10 9.66 2.06
CA ALA A 71 -1.86 10.10 3.24
C ALA A 71 -1.87 9.02 4.34
N TRP A 72 -2.07 7.77 3.98
CA TRP A 72 -2.02 6.66 4.93
C TRP A 72 -0.62 6.48 5.53
N LEU A 73 0.44 6.52 4.72
CA LEU A 73 1.82 6.40 5.18
C LEU A 73 2.22 7.53 6.12
N LEU A 74 1.82 8.77 5.83
CA LEU A 74 2.04 9.91 6.72
C LEU A 74 1.30 9.75 8.05
N THR A 75 0.09 9.18 8.02
CA THR A 75 -0.65 8.85 9.25
C THR A 75 0.10 7.82 10.09
N GLN A 76 0.66 6.78 9.47
CA GLN A 76 1.47 5.78 10.19
C GLN A 76 2.72 6.40 10.81
N ARG A 77 3.41 7.29 10.10
CA ARG A 77 4.56 8.04 10.65
C ARG A 77 4.17 8.90 11.85
N ALA A 78 3.03 9.57 11.77
CA ALA A 78 2.51 10.39 12.86
C ALA A 78 2.15 9.56 14.12
N ILE A 79 1.66 8.34 13.92
CA ILE A 79 1.42 7.40 15.03
C ILE A 79 2.75 6.95 15.64
N GLU A 80 3.73 6.60 14.83
CA GLU A 80 5.06 6.16 15.30
C GLU A 80 5.80 7.27 16.07
N SER A 81 5.68 8.52 15.63
CA SER A 81 6.28 9.67 16.31
C SER A 81 5.53 10.13 17.57
N GLY A 82 4.35 9.58 17.81
CA GLY A 82 3.49 9.96 18.93
C GLY A 82 2.70 11.25 18.72
N GLU A 83 2.74 11.85 17.53
CA GLU A 83 1.93 13.03 17.18
C GLU A 83 0.44 12.72 17.19
N ILE A 84 0.08 11.49 16.82
CA ILE A 84 -1.28 10.95 16.84
C ILE A 84 -1.27 9.68 17.68
N GLY A 85 -2.25 9.58 18.61
CA GLY A 85 -2.43 8.36 19.39
C GLY A 85 -2.87 7.19 18.50
N SER A 86 -2.51 5.97 18.89
CA SER A 86 -2.83 4.76 18.11
C SER A 86 -4.34 4.55 17.90
N ILE A 87 -5.17 4.92 18.88
CA ILE A 87 -6.63 4.85 18.77
C ILE A 87 -7.14 5.88 17.76
N GLU A 88 -6.66 7.11 17.83
CA GLU A 88 -6.99 8.19 16.90
C GLU A 88 -6.57 7.85 15.47
N GLY A 89 -5.38 7.26 15.31
CA GLY A 89 -4.83 6.85 14.01
C GLY A 89 -5.59 5.70 13.34
N ARG A 90 -6.37 4.93 14.10
CA ARG A 90 -7.19 3.81 13.59
C ARG A 90 -8.63 4.19 13.29
N ARG A 91 -9.00 5.45 13.45
CA ARG A 91 -10.34 5.91 13.10
C ARG A 91 -10.63 5.70 11.62
N PRO A 92 -11.90 5.45 11.23
CA PRO A 92 -12.27 5.21 9.84
C PRO A 92 -11.79 6.28 8.87
N GLU A 93 -11.76 7.55 9.29
CA GLU A 93 -11.33 8.68 8.48
C GLU A 93 -9.83 8.67 8.15
N ARG A 94 -9.03 7.93 8.95
CA ARG A 94 -7.58 7.81 8.81
C ARG A 94 -7.15 6.49 8.18
N ARG A 95 -8.10 5.62 7.88
CA ARG A 95 -7.86 4.41 7.13
C ARG A 95 -7.53 4.72 5.69
N LEU A 96 -6.98 3.73 4.97
CA LEU A 96 -6.69 3.87 3.54
C LEU A 96 -7.96 4.27 2.77
N GLY A 97 -7.90 5.39 2.06
CA GLY A 97 -9.00 5.87 1.24
C GLY A 97 -9.35 4.90 0.11
N HIS A 98 -10.62 4.84 -0.25
CA HIS A 98 -11.07 4.01 -1.37
C HIS A 98 -10.56 4.56 -2.70
N ALA A 99 -10.04 3.69 -3.56
CA ALA A 99 -9.66 3.99 -4.92
C ALA A 99 -10.32 2.98 -5.88
N GLN A 100 -10.77 3.48 -7.02
CA GLN A 100 -11.42 2.64 -8.02
C GLN A 100 -10.42 1.73 -8.72
N ASP A 101 -10.88 0.53 -9.03
CA ASP A 101 -10.15 -0.39 -9.89
C ASP A 101 -10.10 0.11 -11.33
N SER A 102 -9.05 -0.26 -12.03
CA SER A 102 -8.93 -0.03 -13.47
C SER A 102 -9.66 -1.12 -14.25
N ASP A 103 -10.30 -0.74 -15.36
CA ASP A 103 -10.88 -1.70 -16.29
C ASP A 103 -9.79 -2.25 -17.22
N PRO A 104 -9.49 -3.56 -17.18
CA PRO A 104 -8.47 -4.16 -18.04
C PRO A 104 -8.69 -3.91 -19.52
N ALA A 105 -9.95 -3.87 -19.97
CA ALA A 105 -10.28 -3.61 -21.37
C ALA A 105 -9.91 -2.20 -21.82
N VAL A 106 -9.98 -1.23 -20.92
CA VAL A 106 -9.54 0.15 -21.16
C VAL A 106 -8.01 0.23 -21.12
N VAL A 107 -7.40 -0.37 -20.12
CA VAL A 107 -5.94 -0.34 -19.91
C VAL A 107 -5.19 -0.95 -21.07
N ASP A 108 -5.69 -2.06 -21.63
CA ASP A 108 -5.05 -2.77 -22.74
C ASP A 108 -4.93 -1.92 -24.02
N GLN A 109 -5.72 -0.86 -24.15
CA GLN A 109 -5.67 0.07 -25.29
C GLN A 109 -4.69 1.23 -25.08
N LEU A 110 -4.10 1.33 -23.90
CA LEU A 110 -3.22 2.44 -23.54
C LEU A 110 -1.76 2.15 -23.87
N PRO A 111 -0.90 3.18 -23.98
CA PRO A 111 0.55 2.98 -24.16
C PRO A 111 1.18 2.14 -23.06
N ASP A 112 2.24 1.40 -23.37
CA ASP A 112 2.93 0.51 -22.43
C ASP A 112 3.41 1.24 -21.17
N SER A 113 3.89 2.47 -21.30
CA SER A 113 4.32 3.27 -20.15
C SER A 113 3.15 3.61 -19.22
N ALA A 114 1.97 3.92 -19.78
CA ALA A 114 0.76 4.14 -18.99
C ALA A 114 0.32 2.84 -18.29
N GLN A 115 0.30 1.73 -18.99
CA GLN A 115 -0.07 0.42 -18.43
C GLN A 115 0.83 0.05 -17.25
N ARG A 116 2.14 0.28 -17.38
CA ARG A 116 3.10 0.00 -16.31
C ARG A 116 2.85 0.84 -15.06
N LEU A 117 2.57 2.13 -15.21
CA LEU A 117 2.27 3.02 -14.08
C LEU A 117 0.94 2.69 -13.42
N ILE A 118 -0.07 2.35 -14.21
CA ILE A 118 -1.38 1.89 -13.71
C ILE A 118 -1.19 0.63 -12.87
N SER A 119 -0.48 -0.36 -13.39
CA SER A 119 -0.20 -1.61 -12.69
C SER A 119 0.59 -1.38 -11.41
N ALA A 120 1.66 -0.59 -11.46
CA ALA A 120 2.50 -0.30 -10.29
C ALA A 120 1.71 0.41 -9.18
N SER A 121 0.85 1.37 -9.53
CA SER A 121 0.00 2.07 -8.54
C SER A 121 -1.05 1.15 -7.93
N ALA A 122 -1.65 0.26 -8.72
CA ALA A 122 -2.62 -0.71 -8.26
C ALA A 122 -1.99 -1.76 -7.32
N ASP A 123 -0.80 -2.24 -7.66
CA ASP A 123 -0.06 -3.21 -6.84
C ASP A 123 0.36 -2.62 -5.50
N LEU A 124 0.89 -1.41 -5.50
CA LEU A 124 1.27 -0.72 -4.26
C LEU A 124 0.04 -0.45 -3.39
N TYR A 125 -1.05 0.01 -3.97
CA TYR A 125 -2.31 0.23 -3.27
C TYR A 125 -2.83 -1.07 -2.63
N ALA A 126 -2.82 -2.17 -3.36
CA ALA A 126 -3.27 -3.47 -2.86
C ALA A 126 -2.39 -3.99 -1.70
N ARG A 127 -1.07 -3.78 -1.78
CA ARG A 127 -0.16 -4.16 -0.67
C ARG A 127 -0.45 -3.35 0.59
N ILE A 128 -0.62 -2.05 0.46
CA ILE A 128 -0.95 -1.18 1.60
C ILE A 128 -2.34 -1.50 2.16
N LYS A 129 -3.31 -1.78 1.31
CA LYS A 129 -4.64 -2.18 1.73
C LYS A 129 -4.61 -3.44 2.60
N ARG A 130 -3.80 -4.43 2.24
CA ARG A 130 -3.63 -5.65 3.07
C ARG A 130 -3.03 -5.31 4.44
N ILE A 131 -2.08 -4.39 4.50
CA ILE A 131 -1.49 -3.94 5.77
C ILE A 131 -2.53 -3.18 6.59
N ASP A 132 -3.30 -2.30 5.98
CA ASP A 132 -4.34 -1.52 6.65
C ASP A 132 -5.46 -2.42 7.20
N ASP A 133 -5.90 -3.41 6.43
CA ASP A 133 -6.96 -4.36 6.83
C ASP A 133 -6.49 -5.34 7.92
N GLY A 134 -5.22 -5.77 7.89
CA GLY A 134 -4.62 -6.68 8.86
C GLY A 134 -4.11 -6.00 10.14
N GLY A 135 -4.11 -4.66 10.18
CA GLY A 135 -3.29 -3.91 11.11
C GLY A 135 -1.79 -4.09 10.78
N LEU A 136 -0.92 -3.31 11.42
CA LEU A 136 0.54 -3.49 11.27
C LEU A 136 1.04 -4.72 12.07
N GLU A 137 0.21 -5.71 12.26
CA GLU A 137 0.71 -7.03 12.59
C GLU A 137 1.47 -7.53 11.35
N VAL A 138 2.76 -7.29 11.37
CA VAL A 138 3.67 -8.00 10.49
C VAL A 138 3.36 -9.46 10.73
N ASP A 139 2.79 -10.12 9.74
CA ASP A 139 2.68 -11.56 9.72
C ASP A 139 4.13 -12.08 9.71
N VAL A 140 4.71 -12.14 10.91
CA VAL A 140 5.96 -12.87 11.14
C VAL A 140 5.57 -14.29 10.79
N PRO A 141 6.10 -14.86 9.70
CA PRO A 141 5.78 -16.23 9.35
C PRO A 141 5.94 -17.04 10.62
N GLN A 142 4.82 -17.60 11.09
CA GLN A 142 4.81 -18.35 12.34
C GLN A 142 5.87 -19.43 12.18
N SER A 143 6.97 -19.29 12.91
CA SER A 143 8.00 -20.31 12.93
C SER A 143 7.28 -21.64 13.15
N PRO A 144 7.60 -22.70 12.40
CA PRO A 144 7.03 -24.02 12.60
C PRO A 144 7.05 -24.47 14.07
N ALA A 145 8.04 -24.01 14.83
CA ALA A 145 8.16 -24.20 16.27
C ALA A 145 7.04 -23.50 17.07
N ARG A 146 6.62 -22.29 16.69
CA ARG A 146 5.51 -21.59 17.36
C ARG A 146 4.15 -22.22 17.05
N ALA A 147 3.96 -22.68 15.82
CA ALA A 147 2.76 -23.42 15.45
C ALA A 147 2.65 -24.76 16.21
N LEU A 148 3.79 -25.40 16.48
CA LEU A 148 3.86 -26.61 17.26
C LEU A 148 3.56 -26.35 18.74
N MET A 149 4.12 -25.27 19.31
CA MET A 149 3.86 -24.87 20.70
C MET A 149 2.38 -24.54 20.94
N GLY A 150 1.75 -23.81 20.06
CA GLY A 150 0.31 -23.50 20.14
C GLY A 150 -0.59 -24.75 19.98
N ARG A 151 -0.11 -25.79 19.30
CA ARG A 151 -0.79 -27.09 19.23
C ARG A 151 -0.63 -27.88 20.54
N LEU A 152 0.54 -27.84 21.14
CA LEU A 152 0.83 -28.52 22.43
C LEU A 152 0.04 -27.88 23.58
N GLU A 153 -0.04 -26.54 23.64
CA GLU A 153 -0.82 -25.83 24.65
C GLU A 153 -2.32 -26.17 24.58
N ARG A 154 -2.87 -26.25 23.35
CA ARG A 154 -4.26 -26.67 23.15
C ARG A 154 -4.51 -28.14 23.43
N GLY A 155 -3.51 -28.97 23.22
CA GLY A 155 -3.59 -30.42 23.53
C GLY A 155 -3.50 -30.75 25.03
N LEU A 156 -2.80 -29.92 25.79
CA LEU A 156 -2.64 -30.10 27.24
C LEU A 156 -3.75 -29.40 28.07
N GLY A 157 -4.43 -28.40 27.51
CA GLY A 157 -5.53 -27.69 28.16
C GLY A 157 -6.91 -28.37 28.07
N GLY A 158 -7.00 -29.53 27.46
CA GLY A 158 -8.25 -30.26 27.21
C GLY A 158 -8.54 -31.41 28.18
N GLN A 159 -7.77 -31.55 29.25
CA GLN A 159 -8.04 -32.54 30.31
C GLN A 159 -8.12 -31.90 31.69
N ALA A 160 -9.24 -31.27 31.96
CA ALA A 160 -9.73 -31.01 33.31
C ALA A 160 -11.25 -30.98 33.27
#